data_452bf41bf365db09f33b036cd4888677
#
_entry.id   452bf41bf365db09f33b036cd4888677
#
_cell.length_a   1.000
_cell.length_b   1.000
_cell.length_c   1.000
_cell.angle_alpha   90.00
_cell.angle_beta   90.00
_cell.angle_gamma   90.00
#
_symmetry.space_group_name_H-M   'P 1'
#
loop_
_entity.id
_entity.type
_entity.pdbx_description
1 polymer ?
#
loop_
_entity_poly.entity_id
_entity_poly.type
_entity_poly.pdbx_seq_one_letter_code
_entity_poly.pdbx_strand_id
1 'polypeptide(L)'
;GGNHTDHNHGVVMAGAVDLDVIAVVSQNHDGVARVKSKGFDKRDEVDLARLSPVSGEEGHSQALIRGVAAGLAQRGGRVGGFDAYTTSDVLRGSGLSSSAAFEVVIGAVLNGEYNDGRFSPVDIAKISQYAENVFFGKPSGLMDQTACSVGSVITIDFRDPDAPMVEKVSFDLEKHGYCLCITDTKGSHASLTDEYAAVRGEMEAVAAYFGKPVLREVDEAAFLADLAGVRAKLGDRAVLRALHFFADSRRAGDLCEAI
;
A
#
# COMPACT_ATOMS: atom_id res chain seq x y z
N GLY A 1 -5.35 -11.44 -6.39
CA GLY A 1 -5.56 -12.47 -5.36
C GLY A 1 -4.83 -12.13 -4.09
N GLY A 2 -5.25 -12.68 -2.96
CA GLY A 2 -4.63 -12.39 -1.66
C GLY A 2 -5.08 -11.08 -1.02
N ASN A 3 -6.22 -10.54 -1.39
CA ASN A 3 -6.69 -9.26 -0.85
C ASN A 3 -6.78 -9.26 0.67
N HIS A 4 -6.20 -8.23 1.30
CA HIS A 4 -6.19 -8.06 2.76
C HIS A 4 -5.54 -9.20 3.54
N THR A 5 -4.54 -9.88 2.95
CA THR A 5 -3.74 -10.91 3.65
C THR A 5 -2.33 -10.43 3.99
N ASP A 6 -1.87 -9.36 3.35
CA ASP A 6 -0.52 -8.78 3.48
C ASP A 6 -0.17 -8.39 4.92
N HIS A 7 -1.09 -7.76 5.66
CA HIS A 7 -0.89 -7.39 7.07
C HIS A 7 -0.83 -8.59 8.05
N ASN A 8 -1.18 -9.79 7.60
CA ASN A 8 -1.01 -11.06 8.33
C ASN A 8 0.05 -11.97 7.66
N HIS A 9 0.97 -11.38 6.93
CA HIS A 9 2.11 -12.04 6.26
C HIS A 9 1.68 -13.04 5.18
N GLY A 10 0.55 -12.79 4.50
CA GLY A 10 0.03 -13.63 3.43
C GLY A 10 0.81 -13.51 2.13
N VAL A 11 0.32 -14.24 1.14
CA VAL A 11 0.78 -14.13 -0.26
C VAL A 11 -0.27 -13.37 -1.05
N VAL A 12 0.17 -12.43 -1.88
CA VAL A 12 -0.71 -11.64 -2.73
C VAL A 12 -0.24 -11.67 -4.18
N MET A 13 -1.18 -11.50 -5.11
CA MET A 13 -0.92 -11.21 -6.51
C MET A 13 -1.58 -9.88 -6.85
N ALA A 14 -0.81 -8.93 -7.33
CA ALA A 14 -1.26 -7.60 -7.68
C ALA A 14 -0.82 -7.23 -9.10
N GLY A 15 -1.58 -6.37 -9.76
CA GLY A 15 -1.24 -5.86 -11.08
C GLY A 15 -1.32 -4.34 -11.11
N ALA A 16 -0.31 -3.70 -11.67
CA ALA A 16 -0.40 -2.31 -12.05
C ALA A 16 -1.31 -2.17 -13.27
N VAL A 17 -2.11 -1.12 -13.27
CA VAL A 17 -2.98 -0.74 -14.40
C VAL A 17 -2.39 0.47 -15.11
N ASP A 18 -2.87 0.77 -16.31
CA ASP A 18 -2.45 1.90 -17.14
C ASP A 18 -3.10 3.24 -16.78
N LEU A 19 -3.44 3.40 -15.51
CA LEU A 19 -3.91 4.65 -14.93
C LEU A 19 -2.79 5.26 -14.09
N ASP A 20 -2.23 6.36 -14.57
CA ASP A 20 -1.00 6.91 -14.01
C ASP A 20 -1.21 8.15 -13.13
N VAL A 21 -0.28 8.36 -12.21
CA VAL A 21 0.02 9.66 -11.62
C VAL A 21 1.33 10.16 -12.21
N ILE A 22 1.28 11.29 -12.90
CA ILE A 22 2.43 11.87 -13.57
C ILE A 22 2.80 13.19 -12.89
N ALA A 23 4.10 13.43 -12.68
CA ALA A 23 4.63 14.67 -12.14
C ALA A 23 5.65 15.30 -13.08
N VAL A 24 5.53 16.60 -13.32
CA VAL A 24 6.60 17.43 -13.87
C VAL A 24 7.24 18.17 -12.70
N VAL A 25 8.54 18.06 -12.56
CA VAL A 25 9.28 18.46 -11.35
C VAL A 25 10.46 19.35 -11.69
N SER A 26 10.78 20.26 -10.79
CA SER A 26 12.00 21.07 -10.78
C SER A 26 12.50 21.17 -9.35
N GLN A 27 13.80 21.02 -9.15
CA GLN A 27 14.44 21.31 -7.86
C GLN A 27 14.29 22.81 -7.52
N ASN A 28 14.19 23.11 -6.25
CA ASN A 28 14.34 24.47 -5.73
C ASN A 28 15.36 24.49 -4.58
N HIS A 29 15.75 25.67 -4.13
CA HIS A 29 16.82 25.85 -3.14
C HIS A 29 16.32 26.38 -1.79
N ASP A 30 15.01 26.44 -1.57
CA ASP A 30 14.43 26.95 -0.33
C ASP A 30 13.97 25.86 0.64
N GLY A 31 14.15 24.59 0.27
CA GLY A 31 13.85 23.46 1.14
C GLY A 31 12.36 23.16 1.32
N VAL A 32 11.50 23.72 0.47
CA VAL A 32 10.06 23.50 0.53
C VAL A 32 9.60 22.64 -0.64
N ALA A 33 8.84 21.59 -0.34
CA ALA A 33 8.12 20.84 -1.37
C ALA A 33 6.81 21.56 -1.70
N ARG A 34 6.61 21.92 -2.97
CA ARG A 34 5.39 22.52 -3.47
C ARG A 34 4.77 21.63 -4.53
N VAL A 35 3.59 21.12 -4.27
CA VAL A 35 2.90 20.23 -5.20
C VAL A 35 1.54 20.83 -5.57
N LYS A 36 1.35 21.08 -6.85
CA LYS A 36 0.08 21.50 -7.44
C LYS A 36 -0.50 20.33 -8.23
N SER A 37 -1.62 19.81 -7.76
CA SER A 37 -2.32 18.74 -8.46
C SER A 37 -3.43 19.30 -9.34
N LYS A 38 -3.56 18.79 -10.56
CA LYS A 38 -4.64 19.14 -11.50
C LYS A 38 -6.00 18.87 -10.87
N GLY A 39 -6.90 19.83 -10.98
CA GLY A 39 -8.25 19.72 -10.40
C GLY A 39 -8.38 20.13 -8.93
N PHE A 40 -7.29 20.58 -8.30
CA PHE A 40 -7.30 21.15 -6.94
C PHE A 40 -6.97 22.62 -6.97
N ASP A 41 -7.74 23.45 -6.24
CA ASP A 41 -7.51 24.89 -6.21
C ASP A 41 -6.25 25.28 -5.43
N LYS A 42 -5.98 24.55 -4.34
CA LYS A 42 -4.84 24.82 -3.47
C LYS A 42 -3.62 23.98 -3.89
N ARG A 43 -2.45 24.57 -3.67
CA ARG A 43 -1.15 23.92 -3.74
C ARG A 43 -0.77 23.42 -2.35
N ASP A 44 -0.23 22.22 -2.26
CA ASP A 44 0.41 21.74 -1.05
C ASP A 44 1.78 22.39 -0.90
N GLU A 45 2.10 22.82 0.33
CA GLU A 45 3.41 23.36 0.69
C GLU A 45 3.88 22.68 1.97
N VAL A 46 5.05 22.08 1.91
CA VAL A 46 5.63 21.29 3.02
C VAL A 46 7.07 21.73 3.24
N ASP A 47 7.32 22.32 4.42
CA ASP A 47 8.68 22.61 4.87
C ASP A 47 9.40 21.29 5.21
N LEU A 48 10.43 20.96 4.43
CA LEU A 48 11.22 19.74 4.56
C LEU A 48 12.33 19.81 5.62
N ALA A 49 12.50 20.97 6.27
CA ALA A 49 13.32 21.06 7.48
C ALA A 49 12.62 20.41 8.69
N ARG A 50 11.28 20.22 8.62
CA ARG A 50 10.47 19.58 9.67
C ARG A 50 9.91 18.26 9.15
N LEU A 51 10.55 17.17 9.50
CA LEU A 51 10.21 15.81 9.09
C LEU A 51 9.50 14.99 10.20
N SER A 52 8.90 15.63 11.18
CA SER A 52 8.01 15.00 12.16
C SER A 52 6.55 15.22 11.78
N PRO A 53 5.62 14.34 12.21
CA PRO A 53 4.19 14.56 12.01
C PRO A 53 3.73 15.93 12.51
N VAL A 54 2.85 16.59 11.79
CA VAL A 54 2.31 17.92 12.12
C VAL A 54 0.82 17.79 12.35
N SER A 55 0.36 18.20 13.52
CA SER A 55 -1.07 18.18 13.87
C SER A 55 -1.89 18.98 12.86
N GLY A 56 -2.97 18.36 12.36
CA GLY A 56 -3.84 18.93 11.36
C GLY A 56 -3.45 18.62 9.91
N GLU A 57 -2.34 17.90 9.67
CA GLU A 57 -2.01 17.36 8.35
C GLU A 57 -2.57 15.95 8.13
N GLU A 58 -3.02 15.24 9.20
CA GLU A 58 -3.57 13.90 9.10
C GLU A 58 -4.76 13.87 8.12
N GLY A 59 -4.77 12.90 7.23
CA GLY A 59 -5.77 12.77 6.18
C GLY A 59 -5.55 13.72 4.98
N HIS A 60 -4.48 14.51 4.96
CA HIS A 60 -4.16 15.45 3.89
C HIS A 60 -2.88 15.04 3.12
N SER A 61 -2.78 15.47 1.86
CA SER A 61 -1.62 15.20 1.00
C SER A 61 -0.29 15.69 1.55
N GLN A 62 -0.31 16.77 2.35
CA GLN A 62 0.88 17.29 3.03
C GLN A 62 1.51 16.27 3.97
N ALA A 63 0.70 15.50 4.70
CA ALA A 63 1.19 14.41 5.55
C ALA A 63 1.93 13.34 4.74
N LEU A 64 1.40 12.97 3.57
CA LEU A 64 2.04 12.00 2.68
C LEU A 64 3.38 12.51 2.15
N ILE A 65 3.43 13.76 1.67
CA ILE A 65 4.67 14.39 1.17
C ILE A 65 5.73 14.41 2.28
N ARG A 66 5.35 14.88 3.47
CA ARG A 66 6.23 14.94 4.64
C ARG A 66 6.69 13.55 5.10
N GLY A 67 5.78 12.59 5.13
CA GLY A 67 6.04 11.21 5.55
C GLY A 67 7.00 10.49 4.62
N VAL A 68 6.84 10.66 3.30
CA VAL A 68 7.76 10.11 2.30
C VAL A 68 9.16 10.72 2.44
N ALA A 69 9.24 12.04 2.61
CA ALA A 69 10.51 12.72 2.85
C ALA A 69 11.19 12.24 4.16
N ALA A 70 10.40 12.08 5.23
CA ALA A 70 10.89 11.55 6.51
C ALA A 70 11.38 10.10 6.37
N GLY A 71 10.63 9.24 5.69
CA GLY A 71 11.00 7.85 5.46
C GLY A 71 12.27 7.68 4.63
N LEU A 72 12.49 8.54 3.64
CA LEU A 72 13.74 8.63 2.88
C LEU A 72 14.91 9.06 3.76
N ALA A 73 14.74 10.13 4.53
CA ALA A 73 15.78 10.65 5.43
C ALA A 73 16.20 9.61 6.49
N GLN A 74 15.26 8.88 7.08
CA GLN A 74 15.53 7.80 8.04
C GLN A 74 16.38 6.68 7.45
N ARG A 75 16.28 6.44 6.13
CA ARG A 75 17.10 5.46 5.41
C ARG A 75 18.40 6.06 4.83
N GLY A 76 18.80 7.24 5.34
CA GLY A 76 20.00 7.92 4.90
C GLY A 76 19.88 8.57 3.52
N GLY A 77 18.66 8.81 3.03
CA GLY A 77 18.41 9.56 1.81
C GLY A 77 18.58 11.06 2.01
N ARG A 78 18.96 11.74 0.92
CA ARG A 78 18.96 13.20 0.85
C ARG A 78 17.55 13.67 0.52
N VAL A 79 17.14 14.74 1.17
CA VAL A 79 15.83 15.39 0.97
C VAL A 79 16.06 16.86 0.66
N GLY A 80 15.40 17.38 -0.35
CA GLY A 80 15.51 18.77 -0.76
C GLY A 80 14.23 19.31 -1.35
N GLY A 81 14.14 20.63 -1.49
CA GLY A 81 12.95 21.32 -1.98
C GLY A 81 12.70 21.09 -3.47
N PHE A 82 11.44 21.00 -3.85
CA PHE A 82 11.03 20.86 -5.25
C PHE A 82 9.68 21.50 -5.52
N ASP A 83 9.48 21.91 -6.75
CA ASP A 83 8.20 22.36 -7.28
C ASP A 83 7.69 21.31 -8.26
N ALA A 84 6.45 20.82 -8.05
CA ALA A 84 5.84 19.80 -8.88
C ALA A 84 4.43 20.19 -9.33
N TYR A 85 4.13 19.83 -10.59
CA TYR A 85 2.76 19.81 -11.08
C TYR A 85 2.37 18.38 -11.39
N THR A 86 1.28 17.88 -10.77
CA THR A 86 0.83 16.50 -10.95
C THR A 86 -0.50 16.42 -11.67
N THR A 87 -0.66 15.39 -12.48
CA THR A 87 -1.95 14.94 -13.02
C THR A 87 -2.16 13.48 -12.69
N SER A 88 -3.42 13.08 -12.58
CA SER A 88 -3.77 11.68 -12.26
C SER A 88 -4.99 11.26 -13.05
N ASP A 89 -4.92 10.09 -13.65
CA ASP A 89 -6.05 9.39 -14.23
C ASP A 89 -6.64 8.37 -13.25
N VAL A 90 -5.98 8.14 -12.11
CA VAL A 90 -6.48 7.30 -11.03
C VAL A 90 -7.61 8.00 -10.30
N LEU A 91 -8.81 7.44 -10.36
CA LEU A 91 -10.00 8.00 -9.71
C LEU A 91 -9.88 7.93 -8.18
N ARG A 92 -10.14 9.04 -7.51
CA ARG A 92 -10.12 9.10 -6.04
C ARG A 92 -11.26 8.30 -5.44
N GLY A 93 -10.97 7.53 -4.39
CA GLY A 93 -11.97 6.74 -3.68
C GLY A 93 -12.55 5.58 -4.50
N SER A 94 -11.97 5.26 -5.65
CA SER A 94 -12.39 4.15 -6.51
C SER A 94 -11.89 2.77 -6.06
N GLY A 95 -11.05 2.71 -5.02
CA GLY A 95 -10.39 1.47 -4.63
C GLY A 95 -9.16 1.12 -5.48
N LEU A 96 -8.71 2.03 -6.37
CA LEU A 96 -7.53 1.83 -7.22
C LEU A 96 -6.25 2.42 -6.61
N SER A 97 -6.20 2.57 -5.29
CA SER A 97 -4.99 2.94 -4.54
C SER A 97 -4.39 4.29 -4.94
N SER A 98 -5.24 5.32 -5.14
CA SER A 98 -4.78 6.67 -5.52
C SER A 98 -3.81 7.29 -4.50
N SER A 99 -3.90 6.98 -3.21
CA SER A 99 -2.94 7.41 -2.19
C SER A 99 -1.57 6.79 -2.43
N ALA A 100 -1.52 5.46 -2.59
CA ALA A 100 -0.27 4.75 -2.85
C ALA A 100 0.43 5.25 -4.13
N ALA A 101 -0.32 5.48 -5.20
CA ALA A 101 0.22 6.04 -6.44
C ALA A 101 0.81 7.44 -6.23
N PHE A 102 0.14 8.31 -5.44
CA PHE A 102 0.66 9.63 -5.11
C PHE A 102 1.91 9.57 -4.23
N GLU A 103 1.93 8.71 -3.21
CA GLU A 103 3.08 8.51 -2.32
C GLU A 103 4.30 8.02 -3.11
N VAL A 104 4.08 7.03 -3.98
CA VAL A 104 5.14 6.45 -4.82
C VAL A 104 5.72 7.48 -5.78
N VAL A 105 4.89 8.36 -6.39
CA VAL A 105 5.42 9.41 -7.27
C VAL A 105 6.25 10.43 -6.50
N ILE A 106 5.85 10.82 -5.28
CA ILE A 106 6.68 11.69 -4.42
C ILE A 106 8.00 11.00 -4.05
N GLY A 107 7.95 9.70 -3.72
CA GLY A 107 9.14 8.89 -3.46
C GLY A 107 10.07 8.83 -4.67
N ALA A 108 9.53 8.61 -5.87
CA ALA A 108 10.28 8.60 -7.11
C ALA A 108 10.93 9.95 -7.42
N VAL A 109 10.22 11.06 -7.18
CA VAL A 109 10.74 12.43 -7.31
C VAL A 109 11.96 12.63 -6.42
N LEU A 110 11.82 12.38 -5.11
CA LEU A 110 12.93 12.57 -4.17
C LEU A 110 14.09 11.59 -4.42
N ASN A 111 13.79 10.38 -4.89
CA ASN A 111 14.81 9.39 -5.25
C ASN A 111 15.59 9.83 -6.50
N GLY A 112 14.91 10.29 -7.54
CA GLY A 112 15.56 10.78 -8.77
C GLY A 112 16.33 12.07 -8.55
N GLU A 113 15.68 13.09 -7.97
CA GLU A 113 16.25 14.43 -7.86
C GLU A 113 17.40 14.54 -6.85
N TYR A 114 17.39 13.74 -5.77
CA TYR A 114 18.33 13.91 -4.66
C TYR A 114 19.15 12.67 -4.32
N ASN A 115 18.81 11.50 -4.87
CA ASN A 115 19.40 10.22 -4.46
C ASN A 115 19.91 9.38 -5.63
N ASP A 116 19.97 9.94 -6.84
CA ASP A 116 20.48 9.27 -8.04
C ASP A 116 19.81 7.90 -8.32
N GLY A 117 18.55 7.75 -7.92
CA GLY A 117 17.77 6.52 -8.11
C GLY A 117 18.20 5.33 -7.23
N ARG A 118 18.96 5.54 -6.16
CA ARG A 118 19.56 4.45 -5.36
C ARG A 118 18.58 3.59 -4.58
N PHE A 119 17.40 4.12 -4.26
CA PHE A 119 16.37 3.35 -3.57
C PHE A 119 15.62 2.47 -4.55
N SER A 120 15.52 1.18 -4.23
CA SER A 120 14.78 0.23 -5.05
C SER A 120 13.27 0.54 -5.04
N PRO A 121 12.50 0.02 -6.01
CA PRO A 121 11.04 0.14 -5.98
C PRO A 121 10.41 -0.37 -4.68
N VAL A 122 10.95 -1.45 -4.09
CA VAL A 122 10.47 -1.98 -2.82
C VAL A 122 10.79 -1.04 -1.65
N ASP A 123 11.96 -0.37 -1.67
CA ASP A 123 12.28 0.65 -0.67
C ASP A 123 11.32 1.83 -0.75
N ILE A 124 11.00 2.30 -1.97
CA ILE A 124 10.01 3.36 -2.18
C ILE A 124 8.63 2.93 -1.69
N ALA A 125 8.22 1.69 -1.95
CA ALA A 125 6.95 1.16 -1.44
C ALA A 125 6.89 1.19 0.10
N LYS A 126 7.94 0.75 0.77
CA LYS A 126 8.03 0.77 2.26
C LYS A 126 8.04 2.18 2.83
N ILE A 127 8.71 3.12 2.16
CA ILE A 127 8.73 4.53 2.52
C ILE A 127 7.33 5.12 2.39
N SER A 128 6.62 4.78 1.32
CA SER A 128 5.26 5.23 1.05
C SER A 128 4.27 4.68 2.09
N GLN A 129 4.33 3.39 2.40
CA GLN A 129 3.53 2.79 3.47
C GLN A 129 3.80 3.45 4.84
N TYR A 130 5.06 3.73 5.16
CA TYR A 130 5.42 4.44 6.39
C TYR A 130 4.75 5.83 6.44
N ALA A 131 4.72 6.56 5.33
CA ALA A 131 4.04 7.85 5.25
C ALA A 131 2.53 7.71 5.48
N GLU A 132 1.88 6.72 4.89
CA GLU A 132 0.45 6.48 5.07
C GLU A 132 0.10 6.08 6.51
N ASN A 133 0.88 5.18 7.11
CA ASN A 133 0.60 4.66 8.44
C ASN A 133 0.94 5.66 9.57
N VAL A 134 2.05 6.38 9.45
CA VAL A 134 2.58 7.20 10.57
C VAL A 134 2.19 8.68 10.46
N PHE A 135 2.09 9.21 9.25
CA PHE A 135 1.81 10.63 9.04
C PHE A 135 0.36 10.88 8.62
N PHE A 136 -0.15 10.11 7.68
CA PHE A 136 -1.52 10.27 7.20
C PHE A 136 -2.56 9.68 8.18
N GLY A 137 -2.16 8.69 8.97
CA GLY A 137 -3.00 8.09 10.01
C GLY A 137 -3.94 6.99 9.51
N LYS A 138 -3.65 6.39 8.34
CA LYS A 138 -4.43 5.27 7.80
C LYS A 138 -3.59 4.00 7.85
N PRO A 139 -3.99 2.98 8.63
CA PRO A 139 -3.30 1.70 8.69
C PRO A 139 -3.50 0.96 7.35
N SER A 140 -2.43 0.78 6.60
CA SER A 140 -2.42 0.07 5.32
C SER A 140 -1.39 -1.06 5.32
N GLY A 141 -1.65 -2.09 4.50
CA GLY A 141 -0.65 -3.08 4.12
C GLY A 141 0.37 -2.49 3.13
N LEU A 142 1.25 -3.35 2.61
CA LEU A 142 2.32 -2.92 1.69
C LEU A 142 2.02 -3.27 0.23
N MET A 143 0.91 -3.96 -0.06
CA MET A 143 0.56 -4.47 -1.38
C MET A 143 0.44 -3.34 -2.41
N ASP A 144 -0.35 -2.32 -2.11
CA ASP A 144 -0.70 -1.26 -3.06
C ASP A 144 0.53 -0.44 -3.46
N GLN A 145 1.34 -0.03 -2.48
CA GLN A 145 2.56 0.72 -2.72
C GLN A 145 3.58 -0.12 -3.52
N THR A 146 3.65 -1.44 -3.25
CA THR A 146 4.55 -2.33 -4.00
C THR A 146 4.08 -2.49 -5.44
N ALA A 147 2.78 -2.68 -5.68
CA ALA A 147 2.22 -2.77 -7.02
C ALA A 147 2.46 -1.50 -7.84
N CYS A 148 2.23 -0.32 -7.23
CA CYS A 148 2.47 0.98 -7.88
C CYS A 148 3.95 1.22 -8.18
N SER A 149 4.85 0.83 -7.27
CA SER A 149 6.28 1.12 -7.39
C SER A 149 7.02 0.16 -8.32
N VAL A 150 6.68 -1.14 -8.26
CA VAL A 150 7.35 -2.19 -9.06
C VAL A 150 6.77 -2.28 -10.47
N GLY A 151 5.46 -2.02 -10.60
CA GLY A 151 4.71 -2.13 -11.87
C GLY A 151 4.52 -3.57 -12.33
N SER A 152 3.81 -3.75 -13.46
CA SER A 152 3.53 -5.07 -14.03
C SER A 152 2.57 -5.91 -13.16
N VAL A 153 2.41 -7.19 -13.49
CA VAL A 153 1.80 -8.17 -12.58
C VAL A 153 2.90 -8.72 -11.69
N ILE A 154 2.67 -8.72 -10.40
CA ILE A 154 3.63 -9.16 -9.39
C ILE A 154 2.99 -10.11 -8.39
N THR A 155 3.80 -11.01 -7.84
CA THR A 155 3.49 -11.73 -6.62
C THR A 155 4.33 -11.20 -5.49
N ILE A 156 3.77 -11.19 -4.29
CA ILE A 156 4.47 -10.74 -3.09
C ILE A 156 4.21 -11.76 -1.98
N ASP A 157 5.27 -12.39 -1.48
CA ASP A 157 5.20 -13.17 -0.23
C ASP A 157 5.66 -12.28 0.93
N PHE A 158 4.74 -11.97 1.84
CA PHE A 158 4.99 -11.16 3.02
C PHE A 158 5.44 -11.98 4.23
N ARG A 159 5.99 -13.18 4.05
CA ARG A 159 6.52 -13.99 5.14
C ARG A 159 7.46 -13.20 6.05
N ASP A 160 8.32 -12.39 5.44
CA ASP A 160 9.11 -11.38 6.12
C ASP A 160 8.71 -9.99 5.58
N PRO A 161 7.91 -9.20 6.35
CA PRO A 161 7.48 -7.87 5.89
C PRO A 161 8.63 -6.86 5.78
N ASP A 162 9.75 -7.12 6.46
CA ASP A 162 10.95 -6.29 6.34
C ASP A 162 11.76 -6.62 5.08
N ALA A 163 11.57 -7.81 4.52
CA ALA A 163 12.19 -8.26 3.28
C ALA A 163 11.21 -9.07 2.42
N PRO A 164 10.09 -8.46 1.95
CA PRO A 164 9.10 -9.17 1.16
C PRO A 164 9.72 -9.69 -0.15
N MET A 165 9.39 -10.93 -0.50
CA MET A 165 9.80 -11.50 -1.78
C MET A 165 8.85 -11.01 -2.85
N VAL A 166 9.35 -10.24 -3.82
CA VAL A 166 8.58 -9.66 -4.91
C VAL A 166 9.06 -10.24 -6.22
N GLU A 167 8.18 -10.91 -6.95
CA GLU A 167 8.49 -11.51 -8.24
C GLU A 167 7.54 -10.96 -9.32
N LYS A 168 8.11 -10.61 -10.48
CA LYS A 168 7.30 -10.21 -11.63
C LYS A 168 6.77 -11.46 -12.34
N VAL A 169 5.47 -11.45 -12.59
CA VAL A 169 4.80 -12.49 -13.36
C VAL A 169 4.69 -12.01 -14.81
N SER A 170 5.22 -12.79 -15.74
CA SER A 170 5.14 -12.48 -17.17
C SER A 170 3.79 -12.91 -17.73
N PHE A 171 2.78 -12.06 -17.55
CA PHE A 171 1.43 -12.32 -18.04
C PHE A 171 0.91 -11.11 -18.83
N ASP A 172 0.41 -11.37 -20.04
CA ASP A 172 -0.13 -10.37 -20.94
C ASP A 172 -1.56 -10.76 -21.31
N LEU A 173 -2.53 -10.08 -20.71
CA LEU A 173 -3.96 -10.34 -20.93
C LEU A 173 -4.36 -10.23 -22.40
N GLU A 174 -3.82 -9.25 -23.14
CA GLU A 174 -4.18 -9.00 -24.53
C GLU A 174 -3.73 -10.14 -25.44
N LYS A 175 -2.54 -10.69 -25.21
CA LYS A 175 -2.05 -11.86 -25.95
C LYS A 175 -2.92 -13.10 -25.78
N HIS A 176 -3.63 -13.18 -24.67
CA HIS A 176 -4.57 -14.26 -24.38
C HIS A 176 -6.03 -13.91 -24.75
N GLY A 177 -6.26 -12.76 -25.38
CA GLY A 177 -7.59 -12.33 -25.84
C GLY A 177 -8.48 -11.79 -24.71
N TYR A 178 -7.91 -11.37 -23.59
CA TYR A 178 -8.63 -10.78 -22.46
C TYR A 178 -8.30 -9.30 -22.30
N CYS A 179 -9.21 -8.57 -21.68
CA CYS A 179 -8.98 -7.20 -21.22
C CYS A 179 -9.45 -7.05 -19.78
N LEU A 180 -8.78 -6.16 -19.03
CA LEU A 180 -9.20 -5.77 -17.70
C LEU A 180 -10.23 -4.64 -17.81
N CYS A 181 -11.46 -4.87 -17.31
CA CYS A 181 -12.50 -3.86 -17.25
C CYS A 181 -12.67 -3.35 -15.81
N ILE A 182 -12.54 -2.05 -15.62
CA ILE A 182 -12.77 -1.38 -14.34
C ILE A 182 -14.07 -0.61 -14.44
N THR A 183 -15.05 -0.95 -13.60
CA THR A 183 -16.34 -0.27 -13.54
C THR A 183 -16.41 0.65 -12.33
N ASP A 184 -16.51 1.96 -12.56
CA ASP A 184 -16.73 2.93 -11.51
C ASP A 184 -18.19 2.89 -11.04
N THR A 185 -18.42 2.36 -9.84
CA THR A 185 -19.75 2.26 -9.21
C THR A 185 -20.20 3.56 -8.55
N LYS A 186 -19.38 4.63 -8.62
CA LYS A 186 -19.60 5.92 -7.92
C LYS A 186 -19.67 5.80 -6.39
N GLY A 187 -19.26 4.67 -5.84
CA GLY A 187 -19.10 4.47 -4.40
C GLY A 187 -17.82 5.14 -3.88
N SER A 188 -17.80 5.46 -2.60
CA SER A 188 -16.59 5.99 -1.93
C SER A 188 -16.23 5.13 -0.73
N HIS A 189 -14.96 4.77 -0.62
CA HIS A 189 -14.41 4.04 0.53
C HIS A 189 -13.91 4.98 1.65
N ALA A 190 -14.03 6.29 1.50
CA ALA A 190 -13.47 7.26 2.43
C ALA A 190 -14.04 7.16 3.87
N SER A 191 -15.25 6.62 4.03
CA SER A 191 -15.92 6.43 5.34
C SER A 191 -15.71 5.03 5.94
N LEU A 192 -14.93 4.15 5.30
CA LEU A 192 -14.78 2.74 5.70
C LEU A 192 -13.46 2.44 6.42
N THR A 193 -12.74 3.46 6.89
CA THR A 193 -11.42 3.29 7.55
C THR A 193 -11.50 2.33 8.73
N ASP A 194 -12.54 2.43 9.55
CA ASP A 194 -12.74 1.55 10.72
C ASP A 194 -12.99 0.10 10.31
N GLU A 195 -13.72 -0.13 9.22
CA GLU A 195 -13.96 -1.48 8.68
C GLU A 195 -12.69 -2.10 8.09
N TYR A 196 -11.84 -1.29 7.44
CA TYR A 196 -10.52 -1.75 6.98
C TYR A 196 -9.60 -2.10 8.17
N ALA A 197 -9.56 -1.27 9.21
CA ALA A 197 -8.81 -1.55 10.43
C ALA A 197 -9.32 -2.82 11.13
N ALA A 198 -10.66 -3.05 11.13
CA ALA A 198 -11.27 -4.23 11.70
C ALA A 198 -10.86 -5.53 10.99
N VAL A 199 -10.63 -5.50 9.67
CA VAL A 199 -10.14 -6.69 8.93
C VAL A 199 -8.85 -7.19 9.53
N ARG A 200 -7.89 -6.30 9.72
CA ARG A 200 -6.58 -6.60 10.32
C ARG A 200 -6.73 -7.08 11.77
N GLY A 201 -7.43 -6.30 12.60
CA GLY A 201 -7.57 -6.60 14.02
C GLY A 201 -8.28 -7.94 14.29
N GLU A 202 -9.27 -8.31 13.49
CA GLU A 202 -9.97 -9.58 13.61
C GLU A 202 -9.09 -10.77 13.23
N MET A 203 -8.27 -10.64 12.19
CA MET A 203 -7.29 -11.67 11.81
C MET A 203 -6.21 -11.84 12.89
N GLU A 204 -5.67 -10.75 13.42
CA GLU A 204 -4.70 -10.75 14.51
C GLU A 204 -5.30 -11.36 15.81
N ALA A 205 -6.59 -11.10 16.09
CA ALA A 205 -7.27 -11.70 17.23
C ALA A 205 -7.38 -13.23 17.11
N VAL A 206 -7.64 -13.75 15.89
CA VAL A 206 -7.62 -15.21 15.66
C VAL A 206 -6.21 -15.76 15.81
N ALA A 207 -5.19 -15.09 15.28
CA ALA A 207 -3.80 -15.52 15.47
C ALA A 207 -3.43 -15.56 16.95
N ALA A 208 -3.78 -14.53 17.72
CA ALA A 208 -3.56 -14.46 19.16
C ALA A 208 -4.30 -15.57 19.95
N TYR A 209 -5.48 -16.00 19.49
CA TYR A 209 -6.18 -17.14 20.07
C TYR A 209 -5.34 -18.43 20.04
N PHE A 210 -4.55 -18.62 19.00
CA PHE A 210 -3.59 -19.72 18.86
C PHE A 210 -2.18 -19.39 19.37
N GLY A 211 -2.01 -18.27 20.09
CA GLY A 211 -0.71 -17.86 20.63
C GLY A 211 0.31 -17.42 19.58
N LYS A 212 -0.18 -16.94 18.43
CA LYS A 212 0.64 -16.48 17.32
C LYS A 212 0.46 -14.97 17.06
N PRO A 213 1.49 -14.30 16.54
CA PRO A 213 1.39 -12.88 16.22
C PRO A 213 0.55 -12.60 14.95
N VAL A 214 0.59 -13.51 13.98
CA VAL A 214 -0.09 -13.38 12.68
C VAL A 214 -0.64 -14.73 12.20
N LEU A 215 -1.65 -14.69 11.32
CA LEU A 215 -2.28 -15.92 10.80
C LEU A 215 -1.34 -16.80 9.99
N ARG A 216 -0.30 -16.24 9.36
CA ARG A 216 0.72 -17.04 8.65
C ARG A 216 1.39 -18.09 9.52
N GLU A 217 1.49 -17.86 10.82
CA GLU A 217 2.10 -18.78 11.78
C GLU A 217 1.12 -19.76 12.43
N VAL A 218 -0.17 -19.61 12.16
CA VAL A 218 -1.22 -20.50 12.64
C VAL A 218 -1.32 -21.70 11.70
N ASP A 219 -1.35 -22.91 12.27
CA ASP A 219 -1.67 -24.11 11.50
C ASP A 219 -3.16 -24.09 11.09
N GLU A 220 -3.43 -24.08 9.78
CA GLU A 220 -4.78 -24.09 9.24
C GLU A 220 -5.59 -25.30 9.73
N ALA A 221 -4.97 -26.46 9.88
CA ALA A 221 -5.67 -27.66 10.37
C ALA A 221 -6.09 -27.49 11.83
N ALA A 222 -5.27 -26.91 12.69
CA ALA A 222 -5.62 -26.61 14.07
C ALA A 222 -6.74 -25.56 14.14
N PHE A 223 -6.69 -24.53 13.31
CA PHE A 223 -7.76 -23.53 13.21
C PHE A 223 -9.11 -24.18 12.80
N LEU A 224 -9.11 -25.01 11.75
CA LEU A 224 -10.31 -25.68 11.28
C LEU A 224 -10.88 -26.68 12.31
N ALA A 225 -10.03 -27.31 13.10
CA ALA A 225 -10.43 -28.24 14.14
C ALA A 225 -11.13 -27.55 15.33
N ASP A 226 -10.82 -26.26 15.59
CA ASP A 226 -11.38 -25.50 16.72
C ASP A 226 -12.23 -24.29 16.28
N LEU A 227 -12.87 -24.36 15.11
CA LEU A 227 -13.77 -23.31 14.61
C LEU A 227 -14.86 -22.92 15.63
N ALA A 228 -15.39 -23.90 16.36
CA ALA A 228 -16.44 -23.65 17.37
C ALA A 228 -15.91 -22.81 18.54
N GLY A 229 -14.68 -23.11 19.01
CA GLY A 229 -14.02 -22.35 20.09
C GLY A 229 -13.68 -20.93 19.67
N VAL A 230 -13.08 -20.77 18.48
CA VAL A 230 -12.78 -19.44 17.90
C VAL A 230 -14.07 -18.61 17.75
N ARG A 231 -15.14 -19.21 17.17
CA ARG A 231 -16.44 -18.58 16.98
C ARG A 231 -17.05 -18.13 18.28
N ALA A 232 -17.05 -18.99 19.31
CA ALA A 232 -17.61 -18.67 20.61
C ALA A 232 -16.90 -17.49 21.29
N LYS A 233 -15.58 -17.35 21.08
CA LYS A 233 -14.76 -16.31 21.71
C LYS A 233 -14.68 -15.01 20.91
N LEU A 234 -14.59 -15.09 19.58
CA LEU A 234 -14.28 -13.96 18.70
C LEU A 234 -15.40 -13.59 17.72
N GLY A 235 -16.41 -14.45 17.59
CA GLY A 235 -17.56 -14.24 16.72
C GLY A 235 -17.34 -14.71 15.27
N ASP A 236 -18.41 -14.68 14.50
CA ASP A 236 -18.44 -15.19 13.12
C ASP A 236 -17.53 -14.41 12.17
N ARG A 237 -17.48 -13.10 12.34
CA ARG A 237 -16.71 -12.23 11.44
C ARG A 237 -15.21 -12.54 11.51
N ALA A 238 -14.65 -12.72 12.70
CA ALA A 238 -13.25 -13.11 12.89
C ALA A 238 -12.95 -14.47 12.25
N VAL A 239 -13.84 -15.46 12.42
CA VAL A 239 -13.72 -16.78 11.76
C VAL A 239 -13.70 -16.65 10.24
N LEU A 240 -14.62 -15.87 9.66
CA LEU A 240 -14.69 -15.66 8.21
C LEU A 240 -13.45 -14.93 7.67
N ARG A 241 -12.88 -13.98 8.42
CA ARG A 241 -11.63 -13.30 8.06
C ARG A 241 -10.44 -14.27 8.04
N ALA A 242 -10.35 -15.18 9.02
CA ALA A 242 -9.29 -16.18 9.04
C ALA A 242 -9.44 -17.21 7.91
N LEU A 243 -10.66 -17.70 7.64
CA LEU A 243 -10.95 -18.55 6.48
C LEU A 243 -10.55 -17.87 5.16
N HIS A 244 -10.88 -16.59 5.03
CA HIS A 244 -10.46 -15.79 3.88
C HIS A 244 -8.93 -15.75 3.75
N PHE A 245 -8.22 -15.47 4.85
CA PHE A 245 -6.76 -15.42 4.83
C PHE A 245 -6.15 -16.69 4.27
N PHE A 246 -6.51 -17.87 4.81
CA PHE A 246 -5.95 -19.14 4.37
C PHE A 246 -6.32 -19.46 2.92
N ALA A 247 -7.60 -19.28 2.55
CA ALA A 247 -8.06 -19.59 1.20
C ALA A 247 -7.47 -18.62 0.15
N ASP A 248 -7.38 -17.33 0.46
CA ASP A 248 -6.97 -16.33 -0.54
C ASP A 248 -5.45 -16.28 -0.71
N SER A 249 -4.67 -16.49 0.35
CA SER A 249 -3.22 -16.65 0.25
C SER A 249 -2.84 -17.87 -0.60
N ARG A 250 -3.53 -19.00 -0.43
CA ARG A 250 -3.35 -20.20 -1.27
C ARG A 250 -3.71 -19.93 -2.72
N ARG A 251 -4.87 -19.28 -2.96
CA ARG A 251 -5.34 -18.92 -4.29
C ARG A 251 -4.38 -17.98 -5.04
N ALA A 252 -3.69 -17.09 -4.33
CA ALA A 252 -2.65 -16.25 -4.91
C ALA A 252 -1.46 -17.09 -5.41
N GLY A 253 -1.04 -18.11 -4.65
CA GLY A 253 -0.03 -19.08 -5.08
C GLY A 253 -0.47 -19.89 -6.29
N ASP A 254 -1.67 -20.47 -6.25
CA ASP A 254 -2.23 -21.26 -7.35
C ASP A 254 -2.33 -20.45 -8.67
N LEU A 255 -2.67 -19.16 -8.57
CA LEU A 255 -2.70 -18.26 -9.73
C LEU A 255 -1.32 -18.06 -10.35
N CYS A 256 -0.27 -17.97 -9.53
CA CYS A 256 1.11 -17.85 -10.03
C CYS A 256 1.57 -19.09 -10.78
N GLU A 257 1.18 -20.28 -10.28
CA GLU A 257 1.53 -21.55 -10.91
C GLU A 257 0.75 -21.79 -12.22
N ALA A 258 -0.45 -21.17 -12.34
CA ALA A 258 -1.32 -21.33 -13.51
C ALA A 258 -0.97 -20.39 -14.68
N ILE A 259 -0.17 -19.35 -14.45
CA ILE A 259 0.27 -18.35 -15.42
C ILE A 259 1.68 -18.66 -15.93
#